data_a22e6cc597ba00e7e1cdb890bed70248
#
_entry.id   a22e6cc597ba00e7e1cdb890bed70248
#
_cell.length_a   1.000
_cell.length_b   1.000
_cell.length_c   1.000
_cell.angle_alpha   90.00
_cell.angle_beta   90.00
_cell.angle_gamma   90.00
#
_symmetry.space_group_name_H-M   'P 1'
#
loop_
_entity.id
_entity.type
_entity.pdbx_description
1 polymer ?
#
loop_
_entity_poly.entity_id
_entity_poly.type
_entity_poly.pdbx_seq_one_letter_code
_entity_poly.pdbx_strand_id
1 'polypeptide(L)'
;EDNKDKGAFYTPKEIVRYMCQESLIAYLETNTSIAKEKIRQFVLSPEEGVVGIPEIKKPKLLAALEEVKICDPAIGSGAFPMGLLNELLHCREVLSGEHYDRAEIKKSIIQNNIYGVDIEKGAVDIARLRFWLSIVVDEETPSPLPNLDYKIMQGNSLIESFMGVDLSKLTYEKEYKKDKGEISLFDDEKNRLQKTVSHLLSSYYSCSDHDRKVKLQQEISNSINKQLEAQAYNPSILAKLKEINLAENNK
;
A
#
# COMPACT_ATOMS: atom_id res chain seq x y z
N GLU A 1 9.52 27.18 -13.94
CA GLU A 1 8.73 27.00 -15.20
C GLU A 1 8.55 25.51 -15.50
N ASP A 2 9.55 24.66 -15.34
CA ASP A 2 9.49 23.19 -15.61
C ASP A 2 8.41 22.42 -14.82
N ASN A 3 8.03 22.86 -13.62
CA ASN A 3 7.03 22.19 -12.81
C ASN A 3 5.58 22.36 -13.31
N LYS A 4 5.30 23.47 -14.01
CA LYS A 4 3.98 23.74 -14.62
C LYS A 4 3.73 22.85 -15.84
N ASP A 5 4.77 22.62 -16.62
CA ASP A 5 4.68 21.78 -17.82
C ASP A 5 4.48 20.29 -17.51
N LYS A 6 4.89 19.87 -16.29
CA LYS A 6 4.72 18.51 -15.78
C LYS A 6 3.46 18.29 -14.95
N GLY A 7 2.62 19.31 -14.75
CA GLY A 7 1.39 19.21 -13.96
C GLY A 7 1.64 18.95 -12.47
N ALA A 8 2.83 19.25 -11.96
CA ALA A 8 3.17 19.07 -10.56
C ALA A 8 2.60 20.20 -9.70
N PHE A 9 1.63 19.90 -8.86
CA PHE A 9 1.04 20.83 -7.90
C PHE A 9 1.45 20.45 -6.48
N TYR A 10 1.90 21.44 -5.73
CA TYR A 10 2.17 21.27 -4.30
C TYR A 10 0.92 21.58 -3.50
N THR A 11 0.40 20.58 -2.79
CA THR A 11 -0.75 20.76 -1.90
C THR A 11 -0.30 21.26 -0.53
N PRO A 12 -0.86 22.38 -0.01
CA PRO A 12 -0.55 22.88 1.32
C PRO A 12 -0.75 21.83 2.41
N LYS A 13 0.10 21.91 3.45
CA LYS A 13 0.18 20.91 4.51
C LYS A 13 -1.13 20.74 5.29
N GLU A 14 -1.84 21.84 5.49
CA GLU A 14 -3.14 21.89 6.19
C GLU A 14 -4.21 21.14 5.40
N ILE A 15 -4.21 21.29 4.08
CA ILE A 15 -5.15 20.59 3.19
C ILE A 15 -4.83 19.10 3.16
N VAL A 16 -3.55 18.74 3.06
CA VAL A 16 -3.10 17.34 3.12
C VAL A 16 -3.58 16.71 4.43
N ARG A 17 -3.32 17.36 5.57
CA ARG A 17 -3.74 16.87 6.88
C ARG A 17 -5.24 16.67 6.97
N TYR A 18 -6.01 17.67 6.57
CA TYR A 18 -7.48 17.59 6.56
C TYR A 18 -7.99 16.40 5.75
N MET A 19 -7.49 16.24 4.52
CA MET A 19 -7.90 15.14 3.64
C MET A 19 -7.50 13.77 4.21
N CYS A 20 -6.32 13.65 4.80
CA CYS A 20 -5.85 12.43 5.46
C CYS A 20 -6.74 12.05 6.64
N GLN A 21 -7.07 13.02 7.49
CA GLN A 21 -7.94 12.82 8.65
C GLN A 21 -9.35 12.41 8.23
N GLU A 22 -9.98 13.11 7.29
CA GLU A 22 -11.32 12.78 6.82
C GLU A 22 -11.38 11.39 6.15
N SER A 23 -10.34 11.03 5.37
CA SER A 23 -10.24 9.70 4.76
C SER A 23 -10.11 8.60 5.81
N LEU A 24 -9.29 8.82 6.85
CA LEU A 24 -9.12 7.86 7.94
C LEU A 24 -10.40 7.72 8.77
N ILE A 25 -11.08 8.83 9.06
CA ILE A 25 -12.37 8.82 9.76
C ILE A 25 -13.39 7.98 8.99
N ALA A 26 -13.55 8.23 7.69
CA ALA A 26 -14.50 7.50 6.84
C ALA A 26 -14.18 6.00 6.78
N TYR A 27 -12.91 5.64 6.69
CA TYR A 27 -12.47 4.24 6.71
C TYR A 27 -12.79 3.57 8.04
N LEU A 28 -12.44 4.18 9.17
CA LEU A 28 -12.68 3.63 10.50
C LEU A 28 -14.16 3.54 10.84
N GLU A 29 -14.96 4.50 10.40
CA GLU A 29 -16.41 4.47 10.53
C GLU A 29 -17.02 3.24 9.85
N THR A 30 -16.52 2.90 8.67
CA THR A 30 -17.01 1.75 7.90
C THR A 30 -16.54 0.41 8.48
N ASN A 31 -15.30 0.34 8.99
CA ASN A 31 -14.65 -0.91 9.39
C ASN A 31 -14.73 -1.20 10.91
N THR A 32 -15.23 -0.24 11.70
CA THR A 32 -15.41 -0.43 13.14
C THR A 32 -16.88 -0.22 13.53
N SER A 33 -17.29 -0.77 14.65
CA SER A 33 -18.64 -0.55 15.20
C SER A 33 -18.66 0.62 16.19
N ILE A 34 -17.78 1.61 16.02
CA ILE A 34 -17.66 2.78 16.90
C ILE A 34 -18.46 3.92 16.28
N ALA A 35 -19.12 4.73 17.12
CA ALA A 35 -19.89 5.88 16.65
C ALA A 35 -18.96 6.91 15.97
N LYS A 36 -19.45 7.50 14.89
CA LYS A 36 -18.71 8.44 14.03
C LYS A 36 -18.08 9.60 14.82
N GLU A 37 -18.84 10.18 15.74
CA GLU A 37 -18.38 11.31 16.55
C GLU A 37 -17.18 10.94 17.41
N LYS A 38 -17.15 9.71 17.95
CA LYS A 38 -16.03 9.20 18.74
C LYS A 38 -14.80 8.91 17.88
N ILE A 39 -15.00 8.33 16.69
CA ILE A 39 -13.91 8.13 15.71
C ILE A 39 -13.33 9.47 15.30
N ARG A 40 -14.19 10.44 14.98
CA ARG A 40 -13.78 11.78 14.59
C ARG A 40 -12.94 12.45 15.68
N GLN A 41 -13.42 12.42 16.92
CA GLN A 41 -12.69 12.96 18.06
C GLN A 41 -11.34 12.26 18.24
N PHE A 42 -11.31 10.93 18.13
CA PHE A 42 -10.09 10.14 18.24
C PHE A 42 -9.07 10.47 17.13
N VAL A 43 -9.47 10.58 15.87
CA VAL A 43 -8.53 10.90 14.78
C VAL A 43 -8.03 12.34 14.85
N LEU A 44 -8.88 13.29 15.25
CA LEU A 44 -8.49 14.70 15.34
C LEU A 44 -7.58 15.00 16.56
N SER A 45 -7.80 14.31 17.67
CA SER A 45 -7.08 14.45 18.94
C SER A 45 -6.93 13.08 19.60
N PRO A 46 -5.99 12.22 19.20
CA PRO A 46 -5.91 10.83 19.63
C PRO A 46 -5.83 10.68 21.16
N GLU A 47 -5.04 11.52 21.84
CA GLU A 47 -4.82 11.47 23.29
C GLU A 47 -6.13 11.72 24.08
N GLU A 48 -6.93 12.68 23.64
CA GLU A 48 -8.20 13.01 24.26
C GLU A 48 -9.32 12.06 23.80
N GLY A 49 -9.32 11.75 22.52
CA GLY A 49 -10.38 10.96 21.89
C GLY A 49 -10.37 9.48 22.31
N VAL A 50 -9.20 8.92 22.63
CA VAL A 50 -9.07 7.51 23.07
C VAL A 50 -9.88 7.22 24.35
N VAL A 51 -10.03 8.20 25.21
CA VAL A 51 -10.81 8.08 26.47
C VAL A 51 -12.31 7.80 26.17
N GLY A 52 -12.81 8.34 25.06
CA GLY A 52 -14.17 8.10 24.60
C GLY A 52 -14.41 6.74 23.96
N ILE A 53 -13.36 5.99 23.63
CA ILE A 53 -13.44 4.67 23.00
C ILE A 53 -13.59 3.59 24.08
N PRO A 54 -14.62 2.75 24.04
CA PRO A 54 -14.77 1.63 24.97
C PRO A 54 -13.58 0.67 24.89
N GLU A 55 -13.04 0.22 26.03
CA GLU A 55 -11.86 -0.66 26.09
C GLU A 55 -12.02 -1.92 25.21
N ILE A 56 -13.20 -2.54 25.23
CA ILE A 56 -13.49 -3.73 24.43
C ILE A 56 -13.40 -3.48 22.91
N LYS A 57 -13.47 -2.22 22.46
CA LYS A 57 -13.39 -1.85 21.03
C LYS A 57 -11.99 -1.40 20.58
N LYS A 58 -11.10 -1.09 21.50
CA LYS A 58 -9.74 -0.64 21.19
C LYS A 58 -8.95 -1.68 20.38
N PRO A 59 -8.98 -2.98 20.68
CA PRO A 59 -8.28 -3.98 19.87
C PRO A 59 -8.78 -4.02 18.41
N LYS A 60 -10.10 -3.91 18.20
CA LYS A 60 -10.66 -3.87 16.84
C LYS A 60 -10.29 -2.58 16.10
N LEU A 61 -10.22 -1.46 16.81
CA LEU A 61 -9.79 -0.18 16.25
C LEU A 61 -8.32 -0.24 15.84
N LEU A 62 -7.44 -0.81 16.69
CA LEU A 62 -6.03 -1.00 16.38
C LEU A 62 -5.86 -1.93 15.17
N ALA A 63 -6.55 -3.06 15.11
CA ALA A 63 -6.51 -3.96 13.97
C ALA A 63 -6.93 -3.26 12.67
N ALA A 64 -7.98 -2.43 12.69
CA ALA A 64 -8.39 -1.66 11.52
C ALA A 64 -7.30 -0.67 11.06
N LEU A 65 -6.59 -0.01 11.99
CA LEU A 65 -5.46 0.87 11.67
C LEU A 65 -4.24 0.10 11.12
N GLU A 66 -4.06 -1.15 11.51
CA GLU A 66 -2.99 -2.03 11.01
C GLU A 66 -3.29 -2.61 9.63
N GLU A 67 -4.55 -2.85 9.33
CA GLU A 67 -5.00 -3.50 8.09
C GLU A 67 -5.32 -2.52 6.96
N VAL A 68 -5.51 -1.22 7.25
CA VAL A 68 -5.86 -0.22 6.23
C VAL A 68 -4.88 -0.24 5.07
N LYS A 69 -5.40 -0.21 3.83
CA LYS A 69 -4.59 -0.09 2.61
C LYS A 69 -4.81 1.28 2.00
N ILE A 70 -3.70 1.98 1.82
CA ILE A 70 -3.65 3.34 1.30
C ILE A 70 -2.95 3.27 -0.05
N CYS A 71 -3.62 3.68 -1.10
CA CYS A 71 -3.05 3.74 -2.43
C CYS A 71 -3.16 5.17 -2.97
N ASP A 72 -2.02 5.79 -3.27
CA ASP A 72 -1.97 7.08 -3.95
C ASP A 72 -1.56 6.85 -5.41
N PRO A 73 -2.48 7.01 -6.37
CA PRO A 73 -2.22 6.74 -7.79
C PRO A 73 -1.42 7.85 -8.48
N ALA A 74 -1.14 8.96 -7.82
CA ALA A 74 -0.34 10.07 -8.30
C ALA A 74 0.50 10.63 -7.13
N ILE A 75 1.35 9.78 -6.55
CA ILE A 75 1.99 10.00 -5.25
C ILE A 75 2.86 11.26 -5.22
N GLY A 76 3.39 11.71 -6.36
CA GLY A 76 4.33 12.83 -6.42
C GLY A 76 5.51 12.59 -5.50
N SER A 77 5.88 13.60 -4.73
CA SER A 77 6.91 13.48 -3.69
C SER A 77 6.42 12.85 -2.37
N GLY A 78 5.21 12.28 -2.34
CA GLY A 78 4.68 11.54 -1.19
C GLY A 78 3.98 12.40 -0.14
N ALA A 79 3.38 13.53 -0.49
CA ALA A 79 2.76 14.43 0.48
C ALA A 79 1.59 13.79 1.23
N PHE A 80 0.62 13.20 0.52
CA PHE A 80 -0.53 12.54 1.13
C PHE A 80 -0.17 11.27 1.91
N PRO A 81 0.61 10.33 1.37
CA PRO A 81 1.04 9.16 2.13
C PRO A 81 1.87 9.48 3.37
N MET A 82 2.71 10.53 3.32
CA MET A 82 3.41 11.02 4.51
C MET A 82 2.45 11.62 5.54
N GLY A 83 1.41 12.32 5.10
CA GLY A 83 0.34 12.79 5.96
C GLY A 83 -0.37 11.63 6.66
N LEU A 84 -0.78 10.60 5.90
CA LEU A 84 -1.42 9.40 6.44
C LEU A 84 -0.50 8.58 7.35
N LEU A 85 0.81 8.48 7.03
CA LEU A 85 1.80 7.88 7.94
C LEU A 85 1.75 8.54 9.31
N ASN A 86 1.74 9.88 9.37
CA ASN A 86 1.72 10.61 10.63
C ASN A 86 0.39 10.44 11.39
N GLU A 87 -0.75 10.51 10.71
CA GLU A 87 -2.05 10.31 11.35
C GLU A 87 -2.21 8.86 11.89
N LEU A 88 -1.79 7.86 11.11
CA LEU A 88 -1.78 6.45 11.55
C LEU A 88 -0.83 6.23 12.73
N LEU A 89 0.37 6.83 12.67
CA LEU A 89 1.35 6.74 13.75
C LEU A 89 0.75 7.26 15.06
N HIS A 90 0.24 8.50 15.06
CA HIS A 90 -0.39 9.11 16.23
C HIS A 90 -1.50 8.25 16.82
N CYS A 91 -2.41 7.76 15.97
CA CYS A 91 -3.51 6.91 16.42
C CYS A 91 -3.01 5.59 17.02
N ARG A 92 -2.00 4.97 16.41
CA ARG A 92 -1.46 3.68 16.88
C ARG A 92 -0.64 3.83 18.15
N GLU A 93 0.15 4.90 18.29
CA GLU A 93 0.91 5.21 19.51
C GLU A 93 0.01 5.26 20.73
N VAL A 94 -1.08 6.02 20.66
CA VAL A 94 -2.02 6.18 21.78
C VAL A 94 -2.73 4.87 22.14
N LEU A 95 -3.01 4.00 21.16
CA LEU A 95 -3.62 2.70 21.41
C LEU A 95 -2.64 1.64 21.93
N SER A 96 -1.35 1.77 21.62
CA SER A 96 -0.30 0.81 22.03
C SER A 96 0.20 1.03 23.46
N GLY A 97 -0.09 2.18 24.09
CA GLY A 97 0.32 2.48 25.46
C GLY A 97 1.80 2.87 25.58
N GLU A 98 2.37 2.70 26.79
CA GLU A 98 3.71 3.23 27.13
C GLU A 98 4.90 2.46 26.53
N HIS A 99 4.67 1.27 25.97
CA HIS A 99 5.74 0.41 25.45
C HIS A 99 5.60 0.25 23.93
N TYR A 100 5.97 1.28 23.17
CA TYR A 100 6.04 1.19 21.73
C TYR A 100 7.36 1.72 21.19
N ASP A 101 7.85 1.08 20.13
CA ASP A 101 8.95 1.59 19.33
C ASP A 101 8.37 2.37 18.14
N ARG A 102 8.60 3.69 18.14
CA ARG A 102 8.10 4.60 17.12
C ARG A 102 8.62 4.27 15.72
N ALA A 103 9.90 3.89 15.62
CA ALA A 103 10.52 3.49 14.37
C ALA A 103 9.88 2.20 13.83
N GLU A 104 9.63 1.21 14.70
CA GLU A 104 8.98 -0.04 14.31
C GLU A 104 7.53 0.16 13.87
N ILE A 105 6.76 1.03 14.53
CA ILE A 105 5.40 1.38 14.07
C ILE A 105 5.46 2.04 12.68
N LYS A 106 6.37 2.99 12.45
CA LYS A 106 6.54 3.63 11.15
C LYS A 106 6.93 2.62 10.07
N LYS A 107 7.89 1.73 10.34
CA LYS A 107 8.26 0.64 9.42
C LYS A 107 7.06 -0.22 9.07
N SER A 108 6.30 -0.63 10.08
CA SER A 108 5.08 -1.42 9.90
C SER A 108 4.06 -0.71 8.99
N ILE A 109 3.81 0.59 9.22
CA ILE A 109 2.89 1.38 8.39
C ILE A 109 3.38 1.46 6.95
N ILE A 110 4.64 1.78 6.74
CA ILE A 110 5.22 1.90 5.39
C ILE A 110 5.18 0.56 4.66
N GLN A 111 5.49 -0.53 5.35
CA GLN A 111 5.52 -1.86 4.76
C GLN A 111 4.13 -2.46 4.51
N ASN A 112 3.15 -2.17 5.35
CA ASN A 112 1.87 -2.87 5.31
C ASN A 112 0.71 -2.02 4.78
N ASN A 113 0.78 -0.70 4.94
CA ASN A 113 -0.36 0.16 4.68
C ASN A 113 -0.22 0.98 3.39
N ILE A 114 1.00 1.42 3.00
CA ILE A 114 1.22 2.46 2.00
C ILE A 114 1.62 1.87 0.65
N TYR A 115 0.94 2.32 -0.40
CA TYR A 115 1.22 2.04 -1.81
C TYR A 115 1.13 3.35 -2.59
N GLY A 116 1.97 3.51 -3.60
CA GLY A 116 1.93 4.69 -4.44
C GLY A 116 2.51 4.46 -5.83
N VAL A 117 1.98 5.19 -6.78
CA VAL A 117 2.45 5.18 -8.17
C VAL A 117 2.60 6.61 -8.65
N ASP A 118 3.65 6.88 -9.42
CA ASP A 118 3.79 8.13 -10.15
C ASP A 118 4.43 7.88 -11.51
N ILE A 119 4.10 8.70 -12.48
CA ILE A 119 4.67 8.62 -13.82
C ILE A 119 6.11 9.13 -13.83
N GLU A 120 6.43 10.07 -12.94
CA GLU A 120 7.73 10.70 -12.81
C GLU A 120 8.66 9.93 -11.86
N LYS A 121 9.74 9.37 -12.42
CA LYS A 121 10.73 8.63 -11.64
C LYS A 121 11.34 9.45 -10.50
N GLY A 122 11.69 10.70 -10.77
CA GLY A 122 12.27 11.60 -9.76
C GLY A 122 11.34 11.83 -8.56
N ALA A 123 10.03 11.92 -8.80
CA ALA A 123 9.03 12.04 -7.73
C ALA A 123 8.98 10.77 -6.87
N VAL A 124 8.99 9.58 -7.51
CA VAL A 124 9.04 8.28 -6.82
C VAL A 124 10.29 8.16 -5.94
N ASP A 125 11.46 8.54 -6.47
CA ASP A 125 12.73 8.47 -5.73
C ASP A 125 12.71 9.42 -4.51
N ILE A 126 12.15 10.63 -4.65
CA ILE A 126 11.98 11.57 -3.55
C ILE A 126 11.00 11.02 -2.51
N ALA A 127 9.88 10.42 -2.93
CA ALA A 127 8.91 9.84 -2.01
C ALA A 127 9.56 8.71 -1.18
N ARG A 128 10.29 7.79 -1.82
CA ARG A 128 11.05 6.71 -1.15
C ARG A 128 12.07 7.26 -0.15
N LEU A 129 12.83 8.28 -0.53
CA LEU A 129 13.80 8.94 0.35
C LEU A 129 13.11 9.56 1.58
N ARG A 130 11.97 10.22 1.40
CA ARG A 130 11.22 10.82 2.52
C ARG A 130 10.71 9.78 3.50
N PHE A 131 10.21 8.64 3.04
CA PHE A 131 9.82 7.54 3.91
C PHE A 131 11.01 7.02 4.72
N TRP A 132 12.14 6.81 4.08
CA TRP A 132 13.36 6.38 4.78
C TRP A 132 13.79 7.39 5.84
N LEU A 133 13.90 8.67 5.49
CA LEU A 133 14.28 9.72 6.42
C LEU A 133 13.33 9.79 7.62
N SER A 134 12.03 9.53 7.40
CA SER A 134 11.06 9.53 8.49
C SER A 134 11.29 8.40 9.52
N ILE A 135 11.90 7.29 9.10
CA ILE A 135 12.27 6.19 10.00
C ILE A 135 13.58 6.53 10.72
N VAL A 136 14.61 6.92 9.97
CA VAL A 136 15.97 7.16 10.48
C VAL A 136 16.00 8.20 11.61
N VAL A 137 15.10 9.18 11.57
CA VAL A 137 15.02 10.22 12.62
C VAL A 137 14.63 9.63 13.99
N ASP A 138 13.92 8.51 14.02
CA ASP A 138 13.46 7.87 15.26
C ASP A 138 14.32 6.66 15.66
N GLU A 139 15.30 6.27 14.85
CA GLU A 139 16.21 5.15 15.15
C GLU A 139 17.46 5.60 15.90
N GLU A 140 17.85 4.89 16.96
CA GLU A 140 19.14 5.11 17.62
C GLU A 140 20.32 4.73 16.72
N THR A 141 20.18 3.67 15.95
CA THR A 141 21.14 3.22 14.93
C THR A 141 20.42 3.09 13.59
N PRO A 142 20.81 3.88 12.57
CA PRO A 142 20.15 3.87 11.27
C PRO A 142 20.15 2.47 10.65
N SER A 143 18.97 1.97 10.32
CA SER A 143 18.80 0.73 9.57
C SER A 143 18.80 0.99 8.05
N PRO A 144 19.11 -0.02 7.24
CA PRO A 144 18.97 0.08 5.79
C PRO A 144 17.55 0.46 5.39
N LEU A 145 17.43 1.17 4.27
CA LEU A 145 16.13 1.51 3.67
C LEU A 145 15.24 0.26 3.61
N PRO A 146 14.03 0.30 4.17
CA PRO A 146 13.08 -0.78 3.96
C PRO A 146 12.83 -0.94 2.48
N ASN A 147 12.64 -2.17 2.04
CA ASN A 147 12.37 -2.44 0.65
C ASN A 147 11.00 -1.88 0.25
N LEU A 148 11.01 -0.83 -0.55
CA LEU A 148 9.82 -0.16 -1.08
C LEU A 148 9.47 -0.57 -2.52
N ASP A 149 10.19 -1.56 -3.08
CA ASP A 149 9.84 -2.15 -4.37
C ASP A 149 8.43 -2.73 -4.29
N TYR A 150 7.68 -2.63 -5.35
CA TYR A 150 6.24 -2.99 -5.41
C TYR A 150 5.32 -2.19 -4.47
N LYS A 151 5.85 -1.23 -3.71
CA LYS A 151 5.07 -0.33 -2.84
C LYS A 151 4.97 1.06 -3.43
N ILE A 152 6.11 1.65 -3.74
CA ILE A 152 6.21 2.97 -4.37
C ILE A 152 6.86 2.76 -5.73
N MET A 153 6.07 2.84 -6.79
CA MET A 153 6.49 2.43 -8.13
C MET A 153 6.36 3.56 -9.14
N GLN A 154 7.23 3.53 -10.15
CA GLN A 154 7.00 4.33 -11.33
C GLN A 154 5.97 3.62 -12.23
N GLY A 155 4.99 4.36 -12.72
CA GLY A 155 3.98 3.82 -13.62
C GLY A 155 2.91 4.83 -13.99
N ASN A 156 2.10 4.48 -14.98
CA ASN A 156 0.92 5.27 -15.35
C ASN A 156 -0.34 4.60 -14.81
N SER A 157 -0.92 5.19 -13.79
CA SER A 157 -2.12 4.68 -13.08
C SER A 157 -3.40 4.74 -13.93
N LEU A 158 -3.38 5.46 -15.05
CA LEU A 158 -4.55 5.64 -15.93
C LEU A 158 -4.61 4.60 -17.06
N ILE A 159 -3.64 3.70 -17.15
CA ILE A 159 -3.65 2.64 -18.17
C ILE A 159 -4.64 1.54 -17.75
N GLU A 160 -5.74 1.44 -18.46
CA GLU A 160 -6.75 0.39 -18.28
C GLU A 160 -6.49 -0.84 -19.14
N SER A 161 -5.75 -0.68 -20.23
CA SER A 161 -5.43 -1.77 -21.14
C SER A 161 -4.00 -1.67 -21.66
N PHE A 162 -3.38 -2.81 -21.91
CA PHE A 162 -2.09 -2.92 -22.55
C PHE A 162 -2.18 -3.82 -23.77
N MET A 163 -1.90 -3.27 -24.94
CA MET A 163 -1.96 -3.98 -26.23
C MET A 163 -3.30 -4.72 -26.47
N GLY A 164 -4.41 -4.12 -26.06
CA GLY A 164 -5.75 -4.70 -26.19
C GLY A 164 -6.14 -5.69 -25.06
N VAL A 165 -5.26 -5.90 -24.09
CA VAL A 165 -5.55 -6.67 -22.88
C VAL A 165 -6.09 -5.73 -21.81
N ASP A 166 -7.29 -6.00 -21.33
CA ASP A 166 -7.93 -5.31 -20.22
C ASP A 166 -7.24 -5.70 -18.91
N LEU A 167 -6.46 -4.76 -18.34
CA LEU A 167 -5.69 -4.99 -17.11
C LEU A 167 -6.60 -5.08 -15.87
N SER A 168 -7.83 -4.57 -15.93
CA SER A 168 -8.78 -4.67 -14.83
C SER A 168 -9.10 -6.13 -14.48
N LYS A 169 -9.05 -7.01 -15.47
CA LYS A 169 -9.28 -8.45 -15.29
C LYS A 169 -8.15 -9.19 -14.58
N LEU A 170 -6.96 -8.56 -14.48
CA LEU A 170 -5.82 -9.13 -13.77
C LEU A 170 -5.95 -9.00 -12.25
N THR A 171 -6.65 -7.97 -11.77
CA THR A 171 -6.63 -7.56 -10.37
C THR A 171 -7.97 -7.69 -9.64
N TYR A 172 -9.09 -7.72 -10.35
CA TYR A 172 -10.40 -7.79 -9.72
C TYR A 172 -10.82 -9.20 -9.35
N GLU A 173 -10.75 -9.52 -8.06
CA GLU A 173 -11.79 -10.37 -7.46
C GLU A 173 -13.09 -9.54 -7.50
N LYS A 174 -13.95 -9.76 -8.48
CA LYS A 174 -15.36 -9.53 -8.24
C LYS A 174 -15.73 -10.50 -7.12
N GLU A 175 -16.06 -9.99 -5.95
CA GLU A 175 -17.01 -10.67 -5.07
C GLU A 175 -18.30 -10.86 -5.88
N TYR A 176 -18.30 -11.86 -6.73
CA TYR A 176 -19.55 -12.38 -7.24
C TYR A 176 -20.27 -12.90 -6.00
N LYS A 177 -21.36 -12.19 -5.62
CA LYS A 177 -22.38 -12.71 -4.73
C LYS A 177 -22.50 -14.19 -5.03
N LYS A 178 -22.32 -15.00 -4.00
CA LYS A 178 -22.61 -16.43 -4.01
C LYS A 178 -24.10 -16.63 -4.33
N ASP A 179 -24.45 -16.55 -5.60
CA ASP A 179 -25.66 -17.10 -6.13
C ASP A 179 -25.25 -18.37 -6.87
N LYS A 180 -25.51 -19.48 -6.17
CA LYS A 180 -25.61 -20.85 -6.65
C LYS A 180 -24.41 -21.49 -7.36
N GLY A 181 -23.52 -22.14 -6.60
CA GLY A 181 -23.33 -23.59 -6.79
C GLY A 181 -22.40 -24.08 -7.89
N GLU A 182 -21.68 -23.25 -8.64
CA GLU A 182 -20.63 -23.69 -9.57
C GLU A 182 -19.32 -22.97 -9.28
N ILE A 183 -18.49 -23.59 -8.42
CA ILE A 183 -17.09 -23.20 -8.26
C ILE A 183 -16.37 -23.76 -9.48
N SER A 184 -15.98 -22.90 -10.42
CA SER A 184 -15.14 -23.30 -11.53
C SER A 184 -13.75 -23.67 -10.99
N LEU A 185 -13.19 -24.80 -11.44
CA LEU A 185 -11.82 -25.21 -11.16
C LEU A 185 -10.77 -24.13 -11.51
N PHE A 186 -11.10 -23.26 -12.46
CA PHE A 186 -10.27 -22.10 -12.85
C PHE A 186 -10.25 -20.98 -11.80
N ASP A 187 -11.31 -20.80 -11.03
CA ASP A 187 -11.35 -19.79 -9.95
C ASP A 187 -10.48 -20.23 -8.77
N ASP A 188 -10.38 -21.53 -8.51
CA ASP A 188 -9.50 -22.06 -7.46
C ASP A 188 -8.01 -21.90 -7.80
N GLU A 189 -7.62 -22.07 -9.05
CA GLU A 189 -6.23 -21.90 -9.49
C GLU A 189 -5.81 -20.42 -9.47
N LYS A 190 -6.69 -19.52 -9.92
CA LYS A 190 -6.48 -18.07 -9.87
C LYS A 190 -6.31 -17.58 -8.42
N ASN A 191 -7.20 -18.01 -7.53
CA ASN A 191 -7.14 -17.66 -6.10
C ASN A 191 -5.88 -18.21 -5.43
N ARG A 192 -5.43 -19.41 -5.81
CA ARG A 192 -4.16 -19.99 -5.33
C ARG A 192 -2.95 -19.17 -5.77
N LEU A 193 -2.88 -18.81 -7.04
CA LEU A 193 -1.78 -18.00 -7.59
C LEU A 193 -1.73 -16.62 -6.94
N GLN A 194 -2.87 -15.99 -6.71
CA GLN A 194 -2.96 -14.70 -6.05
C GLN A 194 -2.48 -14.74 -4.59
N LYS A 195 -2.90 -15.76 -3.83
CA LYS A 195 -2.40 -16.01 -2.46
C LYS A 195 -0.90 -16.26 -2.45
N THR A 196 -0.38 -17.00 -3.44
CA THR A 196 1.05 -17.25 -3.59
C THR A 196 1.83 -15.96 -3.81
N VAL A 197 1.38 -15.08 -4.71
CA VAL A 197 2.03 -13.78 -4.93
C VAL A 197 2.00 -12.92 -3.67
N SER A 198 0.86 -12.85 -2.97
CA SER A 198 0.75 -12.09 -1.71
C SER A 198 1.71 -12.60 -0.63
N HIS A 199 1.85 -13.92 -0.51
CA HIS A 199 2.79 -14.54 0.43
C HIS A 199 4.26 -14.27 0.05
N LEU A 200 4.60 -14.39 -1.24
CA LEU A 200 5.95 -14.08 -1.74
C LEU A 200 6.31 -12.62 -1.52
N LEU A 201 5.38 -11.69 -1.75
CA LEU A 201 5.58 -10.26 -1.48
C LEU A 201 5.81 -10.00 0.01
N SER A 202 5.04 -10.64 0.91
CA SER A 202 5.27 -10.51 2.35
C SER A 202 6.65 -11.02 2.75
N SER A 203 7.08 -12.16 2.20
CA SER A 203 8.41 -12.72 2.43
C SER A 203 9.52 -11.82 1.87
N TYR A 204 9.30 -11.21 0.73
CA TYR A 204 10.23 -10.30 0.09
C TYR A 204 10.45 -9.03 0.94
N TYR A 205 9.38 -8.45 1.49
CA TYR A 205 9.47 -7.25 2.33
C TYR A 205 10.17 -7.50 3.67
N SER A 206 10.02 -8.70 4.24
CA SER A 206 10.67 -9.08 5.50
C SER A 206 12.10 -9.59 5.34
N CYS A 207 12.57 -9.81 4.10
CA CYS A 207 13.89 -10.36 3.82
C CYS A 207 14.96 -9.26 3.84
N SER A 208 16.03 -9.44 4.62
CA SER A 208 17.21 -8.57 4.64
C SER A 208 18.38 -9.09 3.79
N ASP A 209 18.37 -10.38 3.45
CA ASP A 209 19.42 -11.03 2.68
C ASP A 209 19.27 -10.74 1.18
N HIS A 210 20.35 -10.24 0.55
CA HIS A 210 20.35 -9.81 -0.85
C HIS A 210 20.10 -10.97 -1.83
N ASP A 211 20.78 -12.09 -1.64
CA ASP A 211 20.70 -13.23 -2.56
C ASP A 211 19.30 -13.88 -2.50
N ARG A 212 18.75 -13.92 -1.29
CA ARG A 212 17.38 -14.40 -1.07
C ARG A 212 16.34 -13.44 -1.68
N LYS A 213 16.58 -12.13 -1.62
CA LYS A 213 15.71 -11.14 -2.29
C LYS A 213 15.66 -11.33 -3.80
N VAL A 214 16.81 -11.54 -4.44
CA VAL A 214 16.88 -11.80 -5.88
C VAL A 214 16.07 -13.06 -6.25
N LYS A 215 16.18 -14.13 -5.47
CA LYS A 215 15.39 -15.34 -5.68
C LYS A 215 13.89 -15.07 -5.53
N LEU A 216 13.48 -14.37 -4.48
CA LEU A 216 12.08 -14.00 -4.26
C LEU A 216 11.52 -13.13 -5.38
N GLN A 217 12.30 -12.19 -5.92
CA GLN A 217 11.90 -11.41 -7.10
C GLN A 217 11.63 -12.30 -8.32
N GLN A 218 12.49 -13.29 -8.57
CA GLN A 218 12.28 -14.25 -9.65
C GLN A 218 11.02 -15.10 -9.43
N GLU A 219 10.79 -15.55 -8.20
CA GLU A 219 9.60 -16.32 -7.84
C GLU A 219 8.31 -15.49 -7.99
N ILE A 220 8.32 -14.22 -7.59
CA ILE A 220 7.21 -13.27 -7.79
C ILE A 220 6.95 -13.09 -9.29
N SER A 221 7.98 -12.78 -10.08
CA SER A 221 7.85 -12.63 -11.54
C SER A 221 7.29 -13.88 -12.21
N ASN A 222 7.80 -15.06 -11.83
CA ASN A 222 7.30 -16.32 -12.34
C ASN A 222 5.84 -16.58 -11.97
N SER A 223 5.43 -16.22 -10.75
CA SER A 223 4.05 -16.39 -10.30
C SER A 223 3.10 -15.43 -11.03
N ILE A 224 3.52 -14.18 -11.27
CA ILE A 224 2.76 -13.23 -12.09
C ILE A 224 2.64 -13.74 -13.53
N ASN A 225 3.73 -14.24 -14.12
CA ASN A 225 3.71 -14.79 -15.47
C ASN A 225 2.73 -15.98 -15.59
N LYS A 226 2.68 -16.86 -14.58
CA LYS A 226 1.70 -17.96 -14.52
C LYS A 226 0.26 -17.44 -14.44
N GLN A 227 0.01 -16.35 -13.69
CA GLN A 227 -1.32 -15.70 -13.67
C GLN A 227 -1.71 -15.18 -15.05
N LEU A 228 -0.76 -14.55 -15.77
CA LEU A 228 -0.98 -14.06 -17.12
C LEU A 228 -1.28 -15.21 -18.10
N GLU A 229 -0.56 -16.33 -17.98
CA GLU A 229 -0.78 -17.54 -18.78
C GLU A 229 -2.17 -18.16 -18.53
N ALA A 230 -2.57 -18.26 -17.28
CA ALA A 230 -3.86 -18.83 -16.89
C ALA A 230 -5.07 -18.03 -17.40
N GLN A 231 -4.87 -16.76 -17.79
CA GLN A 231 -5.92 -15.90 -18.35
C GLN A 231 -6.09 -16.06 -19.88
N ALA A 232 -5.38 -17.00 -20.51
CA ALA A 232 -5.51 -17.37 -21.92
C ALA A 232 -5.42 -16.20 -22.93
N TYR A 233 -4.46 -15.29 -22.72
CA TYR A 233 -4.17 -14.22 -23.66
C TYR A 233 -3.52 -14.71 -24.96
N ASN A 234 -3.68 -13.91 -26.03
CA ASN A 234 -2.97 -14.15 -27.27
C ASN A 234 -1.45 -14.33 -27.02
N PRO A 235 -0.79 -15.39 -27.53
CA PRO A 235 0.62 -15.69 -27.25
C PRO A 235 1.58 -14.53 -27.55
N SER A 236 1.30 -13.71 -28.57
CA SER A 236 2.14 -12.54 -28.90
C SER A 236 2.03 -11.41 -27.85
N ILE A 237 0.87 -11.25 -27.24
CA ILE A 237 0.63 -10.28 -26.17
C ILE A 237 1.25 -10.79 -24.87
N LEU A 238 1.10 -12.09 -24.60
CA LEU A 238 1.69 -12.72 -23.44
C LEU A 238 3.22 -12.62 -23.44
N ALA A 239 3.87 -12.82 -24.59
CA ALA A 239 5.31 -12.64 -24.73
C ALA A 239 5.76 -11.22 -24.35
N LYS A 240 5.04 -10.20 -24.83
CA LYS A 240 5.33 -8.79 -24.51
C LYS A 240 5.03 -8.43 -23.05
N LEU A 241 3.98 -8.98 -22.45
CA LEU A 241 3.69 -8.79 -21.02
C LEU A 241 4.78 -9.41 -20.14
N LYS A 242 5.36 -10.54 -20.55
CA LYS A 242 6.47 -11.18 -19.84
C LYS A 242 7.79 -10.39 -19.90
N GLU A 243 7.97 -9.58 -20.94
CA GLU A 243 9.12 -8.68 -21.05
C GLU A 243 9.06 -7.48 -20.08
N ILE A 244 7.87 -7.19 -19.52
CA ILE A 244 7.70 -6.14 -18.52
C ILE A 244 8.27 -6.65 -17.20
N ASN A 245 9.47 -6.20 -16.86
CA ASN A 245 10.05 -6.46 -15.55
C ASN A 245 9.50 -5.46 -14.52
N LEU A 246 8.52 -5.88 -13.74
CA LEU A 246 7.88 -5.04 -12.73
C LEU A 246 8.84 -4.58 -11.62
N ALA A 247 9.98 -5.27 -11.44
CA ALA A 247 11.01 -4.90 -10.47
C ALA A 247 12.04 -3.91 -11.05
N GLU A 248 12.25 -3.93 -12.37
CA GLU A 248 13.29 -3.14 -13.06
C GLU A 248 12.75 -1.94 -13.86
N ASN A 249 11.48 -1.61 -13.81
CA ASN A 249 10.96 -0.39 -14.47
C ASN A 249 11.54 0.91 -13.88
N ASN A 250 12.82 0.82 -13.52
CA ASN A 250 13.70 1.90 -13.09
C ASN A 250 14.74 2.27 -14.17
N LYS A 251 14.54 1.88 -15.43
CA LYS A 251 15.36 2.36 -16.54
C LYS A 251 14.55 3.21 -17.48
#